data_475945be6c782153c93a4458526ddad1
#
_entry.id   475945be6c782153c93a4458526ddad1
#
_cell.length_a   1.000
_cell.length_b   1.000
_cell.length_c   1.000
_cell.angle_alpha   90.00
_cell.angle_beta   90.00
_cell.angle_gamma   90.00
#
_symmetry.space_group_name_H-M   'P 1'
#
loop_
_entity.id
_entity.type
_entity.pdbx_description
1 polymer ?
#
loop_
_entity_poly.entity_id
_entity_poly.type
_entity_poly.pdbx_seq_one_letter_code
_entity_poly.pdbx_strand_id
1 'polypeptide(L)'
;MFTIIWQNIKTTYPSNTTFNILLIPFRPSQPDLDTLPHLQEVMTQAKDLNPTLKVRALLTMTPTNPQIQEAAEAREYLQDYPEIALLNTIICDRKVYRDAMSDGKGVLEFDNPKAREEVNQLVGELFVW
;
A
#
# COMPACT_ATOMS: atom_id res chain seq x y z
N MET A 1 -11.67 1.32 7.58
CA MET A 1 -10.62 0.69 8.41
C MET A 1 -9.41 0.41 7.54
N PHE A 2 -8.26 0.79 7.96
CA PHE A 2 -7.02 0.50 7.25
C PHE A 2 -6.14 -0.42 8.10
N THR A 3 -5.30 -1.21 7.42
CA THR A 3 -4.35 -2.12 8.06
C THR A 3 -2.94 -1.59 7.82
N ILE A 4 -2.15 -1.49 8.88
CA ILE A 4 -0.74 -1.14 8.79
C ILE A 4 0.06 -2.41 8.69
N ILE A 5 0.81 -2.57 7.60
CA ILE A 5 1.71 -3.70 7.42
C ILE A 5 3.14 -3.23 7.67
N TRP A 6 3.71 -3.71 8.76
CA TRP A 6 5.11 -3.50 9.09
C TRP A 6 5.91 -4.68 8.54
N GLN A 7 6.81 -4.40 7.64
CA GLN A 7 7.68 -5.44 7.11
C GLN A 7 9.14 -5.08 7.38
N ASN A 8 9.75 -5.83 8.25
CA ASN A 8 11.18 -5.76 8.49
C ASN A 8 11.85 -6.79 7.59
N ILE A 9 12.34 -6.33 6.45
CA ILE A 9 13.10 -7.19 5.56
C ILE A 9 14.53 -7.20 6.03
N LYS A 10 14.84 -8.11 6.94
CA LYS A 10 16.22 -8.54 7.14
C LYS A 10 16.60 -9.36 5.92
N THR A 11 17.08 -8.70 4.91
CA THR A 11 17.67 -9.45 3.81
C THR A 11 18.93 -10.14 4.29
N THR A 12 19.15 -11.33 3.81
CA THR A 12 20.36 -12.12 4.00
C THR A 12 21.62 -11.48 3.39
N TYR A 13 21.58 -10.18 3.10
CA TYR A 13 22.76 -9.47 2.65
C TYR A 13 23.70 -9.25 3.84
N PRO A 14 24.99 -9.54 3.68
CA PRO A 14 25.96 -9.45 4.77
C PRO A 14 26.28 -8.03 5.22
N SER A 15 25.63 -7.04 4.70
CA SER A 15 25.76 -5.66 5.17
C SER A 15 24.64 -5.36 6.14
N ASN A 16 24.93 -4.62 7.19
CA ASN A 16 24.02 -4.15 8.23
C ASN A 16 22.87 -3.26 7.72
N THR A 17 22.46 -3.40 6.47
CA THR A 17 21.36 -2.64 5.88
C THR A 17 20.04 -3.29 6.25
N THR A 18 19.43 -2.79 7.31
CA THR A 18 18.06 -3.13 7.64
C THR A 18 17.15 -2.20 6.85
N PHE A 19 16.45 -2.73 5.84
CA PHE A 19 15.42 -1.95 5.15
C PHE A 19 14.12 -2.10 5.92
N ASN A 20 13.63 -1.01 6.48
CA ASN A 20 12.33 -0.96 7.10
C ASN A 20 11.38 -0.21 6.17
N ILE A 21 10.37 -0.91 5.69
CA ILE A 21 9.34 -0.35 4.83
C ILE A 21 8.02 -0.46 5.59
N LEU A 22 7.33 0.66 5.73
CA LEU A 22 5.97 0.68 6.23
C LEU A 22 5.03 0.85 5.03
N LEU A 23 4.27 -0.19 4.73
CA LEU A 23 3.25 -0.14 3.70
C LEU A 23 1.88 0.05 4.35
N ILE A 24 1.18 1.09 3.94
CA ILE A 24 -0.11 1.45 4.50
C ILE A 24 -1.17 1.29 3.42
N PRO A 25 -1.92 0.18 3.40
CA PRO A 25 -3.06 0.04 2.52
C PRO A 25 -4.27 0.79 3.08
N PHE A 26 -4.96 1.54 2.24
CA PHE A 26 -6.21 2.19 2.63
C PHE A 26 -7.15 2.31 1.44
N ARG A 27 -8.43 2.44 1.72
CA ARG A 27 -9.45 2.65 0.70
C ARG A 27 -9.49 4.12 0.30
N PRO A 28 -9.81 4.44 -0.95
CA PRO A 28 -10.01 5.82 -1.36
C PRO A 28 -11.39 6.34 -0.91
N SER A 29 -11.63 6.28 0.38
CA SER A 29 -12.89 6.69 1.00
C SER A 29 -12.65 7.68 2.12
N GLN A 30 -13.63 8.54 2.40
CA GLN A 30 -13.48 9.59 3.40
C GLN A 30 -13.15 9.05 4.80
N PRO A 31 -13.79 7.96 5.30
CA PRO A 31 -13.42 7.44 6.61
C PRO A 31 -11.95 7.04 6.74
N ASP A 32 -11.37 6.46 5.70
CA ASP A 32 -9.97 6.10 5.70
C ASP A 32 -9.07 7.35 5.58
N LEU A 33 -9.46 8.30 4.74
CA LEU A 33 -8.72 9.56 4.59
C LEU A 33 -8.72 10.38 5.88
N ASP A 34 -9.77 10.31 6.66
CA ASP A 34 -9.88 11.02 7.94
C ASP A 34 -8.89 10.50 8.99
N THR A 35 -8.29 9.32 8.78
CA THR A 35 -7.27 8.77 9.68
C THR A 35 -5.88 9.34 9.42
N LEU A 36 -5.66 10.03 8.31
CA LEU A 36 -4.33 10.49 7.90
C LEU A 36 -3.65 11.43 8.90
N PRO A 37 -4.35 12.41 9.53
CA PRO A 37 -3.70 13.26 10.52
C PRO A 37 -3.12 12.49 11.71
N HIS A 38 -3.86 11.52 12.22
CA HIS A 38 -3.38 10.65 13.29
C HIS A 38 -2.23 9.75 12.83
N LEU A 39 -2.34 9.21 11.64
CA LEU A 39 -1.29 8.39 11.04
C LEU A 39 0.01 9.19 10.86
N GLN A 40 -0.08 10.45 10.47
CA GLN A 40 1.08 11.31 10.33
C GLN A 40 1.82 11.47 11.66
N GLU A 41 1.10 11.63 12.77
CA GLU A 41 1.72 11.70 14.10
C GLU A 41 2.46 10.41 14.44
N VAL A 42 1.83 9.26 14.21
CA VAL A 42 2.45 7.95 14.46
C VAL A 42 3.69 7.77 13.60
N MET A 43 3.65 8.19 12.35
CA MET A 43 4.79 8.07 11.44
C MET A 43 5.95 8.98 11.82
N THR A 44 5.66 10.19 12.27
CA THR A 44 6.70 11.09 12.74
C THR A 44 7.45 10.47 13.91
N GLN A 45 6.73 9.87 14.86
CA GLN A 45 7.33 9.15 15.98
C GLN A 45 8.15 7.94 15.52
N ALA A 46 7.62 7.18 14.57
CA ALA A 46 8.30 6.00 14.04
C ALA A 46 9.60 6.38 13.32
N LYS A 47 9.61 7.47 12.57
CA LYS A 47 10.80 7.97 11.87
C LYS A 47 11.85 8.52 12.84
N ASP A 48 11.42 9.08 13.97
CA ASP A 48 12.34 9.53 15.02
C ASP A 48 13.11 8.34 15.61
N LEU A 49 12.44 7.20 15.76
CA LEU A 49 13.05 5.97 16.25
C LEU A 49 13.85 5.24 15.17
N ASN A 50 13.47 5.39 13.91
CA ASN A 50 14.10 4.74 12.78
C ASN A 50 14.18 5.71 11.58
N PRO A 51 15.26 6.51 11.48
CA PRO A 51 15.39 7.51 10.42
C PRO A 51 15.44 6.94 9.01
N THR A 52 15.72 5.64 8.86
CA THR A 52 15.76 4.98 7.56
C THR A 52 14.42 4.41 7.12
N LEU A 53 13.38 4.58 7.94
CA LEU A 53 12.04 4.08 7.63
C LEU A 53 11.49 4.74 6.37
N LYS A 54 11.07 3.91 5.43
CA LYS A 54 10.37 4.34 4.21
C LYS A 54 8.90 4.06 4.35
N VAL A 55 8.09 5.09 4.17
CA VAL A 55 6.63 4.97 4.27
C VAL A 55 6.03 5.06 2.89
N ARG A 56 5.21 4.08 2.54
CA ARG A 56 4.51 4.01 1.25
C ARG A 56 3.04 3.74 1.51
N ALA A 57 2.18 4.46 0.81
CA ALA A 57 0.74 4.25 0.84
C ALA A 57 0.28 3.54 -0.42
N LEU A 58 -0.69 2.66 -0.27
CA LEU A 58 -1.26 1.88 -1.36
C LEU A 58 -2.78 2.02 -1.33
N LEU A 59 -3.36 2.47 -2.42
CA LEU A 59 -4.81 2.47 -2.57
C LEU A 59 -5.29 1.05 -2.86
N THR A 60 -6.22 0.58 -2.03
CA THR A 60 -6.80 -0.76 -2.15
C THR A 60 -8.31 -0.67 -2.26
N MET A 61 -8.94 -1.77 -2.71
CA MET A 61 -10.40 -1.86 -2.86
C MET A 61 -10.97 -0.69 -3.66
N THR A 62 -10.22 -0.24 -4.65
CA THR A 62 -10.63 0.87 -5.52
C THR A 62 -11.66 0.36 -6.51
N PRO A 63 -12.75 1.13 -6.75
CA PRO A 63 -13.74 0.73 -7.74
C PRO A 63 -13.12 0.57 -9.13
N THR A 64 -13.57 -0.45 -9.87
CA THR A 64 -13.11 -0.70 -11.24
C THR A 64 -13.80 0.19 -12.27
N ASN A 65 -14.91 0.82 -11.89
CA ASN A 65 -15.68 1.70 -12.78
C ASN A 65 -14.88 2.98 -13.04
N PRO A 66 -14.52 3.29 -14.31
CA PRO A 66 -13.72 4.46 -14.61
C PRO A 66 -14.45 5.81 -14.39
N GLN A 67 -15.78 5.78 -14.21
CA GLN A 67 -16.54 6.99 -13.89
C GLN A 67 -16.44 7.38 -12.41
N ILE A 68 -15.99 6.49 -11.55
CA ILE A 68 -15.80 6.76 -10.13
C ILE A 68 -14.38 7.28 -9.94
N GLN A 69 -14.26 8.51 -9.46
CA GLN A 69 -12.98 9.22 -9.37
C GLN A 69 -12.40 9.24 -7.95
N GLU A 70 -12.84 8.31 -7.10
CA GLU A 70 -12.39 8.25 -5.71
C GLU A 70 -10.86 8.13 -5.57
N ALA A 71 -10.23 7.35 -6.46
CA ALA A 71 -8.77 7.20 -6.45
C ALA A 71 -8.05 8.51 -6.76
N ALA A 72 -8.55 9.27 -7.74
CA ALA A 72 -7.97 10.56 -8.10
C ALA A 72 -8.14 11.58 -6.98
N GLU A 73 -9.29 11.58 -6.33
CA GLU A 73 -9.58 12.45 -5.19
C GLU A 73 -8.68 12.12 -3.99
N ALA A 74 -8.50 10.82 -3.70
CA ALA A 74 -7.61 10.38 -2.65
C ALA A 74 -6.15 10.78 -2.92
N ARG A 75 -5.73 10.68 -4.18
CA ARG A 75 -4.39 11.08 -4.62
C ARG A 75 -4.16 12.57 -4.39
N GLU A 76 -5.15 13.38 -4.72
CA GLU A 76 -5.08 14.83 -4.49
C GLU A 76 -5.03 15.15 -3.00
N TYR A 77 -5.85 14.48 -2.20
CA TYR A 77 -5.85 14.66 -0.75
C TYR A 77 -4.49 14.32 -0.12
N LEU A 78 -3.83 13.28 -0.60
CA LEU A 78 -2.54 12.83 -0.09
C LEU A 78 -1.39 13.77 -0.44
N GLN A 79 -1.57 14.70 -1.36
CA GLN A 79 -0.56 15.71 -1.65
C GLN A 79 -0.28 16.62 -0.46
N ASP A 80 -1.23 16.76 0.45
CA ASP A 80 -1.06 17.51 1.70
C ASP A 80 -0.20 16.76 2.74
N TYR A 81 0.13 15.49 2.47
CA TYR A 81 0.91 14.64 3.35
C TYR A 81 2.17 14.13 2.64
N PRO A 82 3.18 15.00 2.40
CA PRO A 82 4.35 14.64 1.59
C PRO A 82 5.23 13.55 2.23
N GLU A 83 5.09 13.31 3.52
CA GLU A 83 5.81 12.25 4.22
C GLU A 83 5.29 10.86 3.85
N ILE A 84 4.06 10.79 3.34
CA ILE A 84 3.43 9.56 2.88
C ILE A 84 3.54 9.51 1.36
N ALA A 85 4.47 8.70 0.85
CA ALA A 85 4.61 8.55 -0.59
C ALA A 85 3.56 7.56 -1.11
N LEU A 86 2.63 8.04 -1.92
CA LEU A 86 1.61 7.20 -2.53
C LEU A 86 2.22 6.44 -3.72
N LEU A 87 2.04 5.12 -3.74
CA LEU A 87 2.45 4.30 -4.86
C LEU A 87 1.57 4.56 -6.08
N ASN A 88 2.13 4.40 -7.27
CA ASN A 88 1.36 4.49 -8.52
C ASN A 88 0.42 3.29 -8.70
N THR A 89 0.80 2.15 -8.15
CA THR A 89 -0.04 0.94 -8.20
C THR A 89 -1.31 1.15 -7.40
N ILE A 90 -2.42 0.71 -7.97
CA ILE A 90 -3.74 0.71 -7.33
C ILE A 90 -4.26 -0.72 -7.37
N ILE A 91 -4.71 -1.22 -6.22
CA ILE A 91 -5.34 -2.53 -6.13
C ILE A 91 -6.85 -2.31 -6.15
N CYS A 92 -7.49 -2.78 -7.21
CA CYS A 92 -8.93 -2.65 -7.36
C CYS A 92 -9.70 -3.68 -6.56
N ASP A 93 -10.97 -3.40 -6.29
CA ASP A 93 -11.87 -4.36 -5.64
C ASP A 93 -12.26 -5.44 -6.66
N ARG A 94 -11.62 -6.61 -6.54
CA ARG A 94 -11.85 -7.76 -7.41
C ARG A 94 -12.17 -9.00 -6.60
N LYS A 95 -13.12 -9.77 -7.10
CA LYS A 95 -13.54 -11.01 -6.44
C LYS A 95 -12.36 -11.98 -6.25
N VAL A 96 -11.40 -12.01 -7.17
CA VAL A 96 -10.27 -12.94 -7.11
C VAL A 96 -9.43 -12.78 -5.83
N TYR A 97 -9.33 -11.57 -5.29
CA TYR A 97 -8.63 -11.37 -4.03
C TYR A 97 -9.33 -12.04 -2.85
N ARG A 98 -10.65 -11.99 -2.84
CA ARG A 98 -11.46 -12.66 -1.81
C ARG A 98 -11.41 -14.17 -1.97
N ASP A 99 -11.49 -14.65 -3.20
CA ASP A 99 -11.43 -16.10 -3.51
C ASP A 99 -10.05 -16.68 -3.12
N ALA A 100 -8.99 -15.93 -3.37
CA ALA A 100 -7.64 -16.34 -3.00
C ALA A 100 -7.50 -16.53 -1.49
N MET A 101 -8.04 -15.62 -0.70
CA MET A 101 -8.05 -15.75 0.75
C MET A 101 -8.84 -16.98 1.21
N SER A 102 -10.02 -17.20 0.63
CA SER A 102 -10.87 -18.33 0.98
C SER A 102 -10.23 -19.67 0.65
N ASP A 103 -9.49 -19.74 -0.44
CA ASP A 103 -8.84 -20.97 -0.91
C ASP A 103 -7.44 -21.18 -0.30
N GLY A 104 -6.94 -20.20 0.45
CA GLY A 104 -5.59 -20.26 1.01
C GLY A 104 -4.50 -20.23 -0.05
N LYS A 105 -4.76 -19.56 -1.18
CA LYS A 105 -3.84 -19.43 -2.30
C LYS A 105 -3.40 -17.99 -2.51
N GLY A 106 -2.27 -17.80 -3.17
CA GLY A 106 -1.86 -16.49 -3.65
C GLY A 106 -2.63 -16.08 -4.90
N VAL A 107 -2.83 -14.78 -5.08
CA VAL A 107 -3.55 -14.24 -6.25
C VAL A 107 -2.87 -14.63 -7.56
N LEU A 108 -1.56 -14.77 -7.56
CA LEU A 108 -0.79 -15.14 -8.76
C LEU A 108 -1.05 -16.58 -9.21
N GLU A 109 -1.66 -17.41 -8.36
CA GLU A 109 -2.05 -18.77 -8.69
C GLU A 109 -3.37 -18.84 -9.46
N PHE A 110 -4.10 -17.73 -9.54
CA PHE A 110 -5.36 -17.63 -10.27
C PHE A 110 -5.13 -17.08 -11.67
N ASP A 111 -6.01 -17.47 -12.59
CA ASP A 111 -5.98 -16.96 -13.95
C ASP A 111 -6.78 -15.65 -14.04
N ASN A 112 -6.21 -14.58 -13.51
CA ASN A 112 -6.79 -13.26 -13.62
C ASN A 112 -5.67 -12.27 -14.00
N PRO A 113 -5.56 -11.93 -15.31
CA PRO A 113 -4.46 -11.10 -15.78
C PRO A 113 -4.40 -9.71 -15.14
N LYS A 114 -5.54 -9.10 -14.86
CA LYS A 114 -5.59 -7.75 -14.27
C LYS A 114 -5.10 -7.75 -12.82
N ALA A 115 -5.54 -8.73 -12.03
CA ALA A 115 -5.07 -8.87 -10.65
C ALA A 115 -3.59 -9.21 -10.58
N ARG A 116 -3.14 -10.09 -11.47
CA ARG A 116 -1.72 -10.45 -11.57
C ARG A 116 -0.85 -9.24 -11.90
N GLU A 117 -1.30 -8.41 -12.84
CA GLU A 117 -0.59 -7.18 -13.20
C GLU A 117 -0.51 -6.21 -12.02
N GLU A 118 -1.61 -6.03 -11.28
CA GLU A 118 -1.63 -5.17 -10.10
C GLU A 118 -0.60 -5.61 -9.06
N VAL A 119 -0.57 -6.90 -8.74
CA VAL A 119 0.37 -7.45 -7.75
C VAL A 119 1.81 -7.34 -8.23
N ASN A 120 2.08 -7.66 -9.50
CA ASN A 120 3.43 -7.55 -10.05
C ASN A 120 3.92 -6.10 -10.07
N GLN A 121 3.04 -5.17 -10.38
CA GLN A 121 3.34 -3.74 -10.37
C GLN A 121 3.66 -3.26 -8.94
N LEU A 122 2.89 -3.71 -7.97
CA LEU A 122 3.14 -3.40 -6.56
C LEU A 122 4.51 -3.90 -6.10
N VAL A 123 4.84 -5.14 -6.41
CA VAL A 123 6.15 -5.73 -6.08
C VAL A 123 7.27 -4.92 -6.72
N GLY A 124 7.11 -4.56 -7.98
CA GLY A 124 8.09 -3.73 -8.70
C GLY A 124 8.32 -2.38 -8.03
N GLU A 125 7.25 -1.70 -7.62
CA GLU A 125 7.37 -0.40 -6.96
C GLU A 125 7.97 -0.50 -5.56
N LEU A 126 7.68 -1.56 -4.82
CA LEU A 126 8.18 -1.74 -3.46
C LEU A 126 9.68 -2.04 -3.41
N PHE A 127 10.21 -2.73 -4.41
CA PHE A 127 11.57 -3.26 -4.35
C PHE A 127 12.55 -2.62 -5.35
N VAL A 128 12.17 -1.57 -6.06
CA VAL A 128 13.00 -0.92 -7.10
C VAL A 128 13.36 0.53 -6.70
N TRP A 129 13.53 0.83 -5.45
CA TRP A 129 14.02 2.17 -5.10
C TRP A 129 15.28 2.18 -4.23
#